data_2708d1e52c77daabf030ac1a3b3a5cc1
#
_entry.id   2708d1e52c77daabf030ac1a3b3a5cc1
#
_cell.length_a   1.000
_cell.length_b   1.000
_cell.length_c   1.000
_cell.angle_alpha   90.00
_cell.angle_beta   90.00
_cell.angle_gamma   90.00
#
_symmetry.space_group_name_H-M   'P 1'
#
loop_
_entity.id
_entity.type
_entity.pdbx_description
1 polymer ?
#
loop_
_entity_poly.entity_id
_entity_poly.type
_entity_poly.pdbx_seq_one_letter_code
_entity_poly.pdbx_strand_id
1 'polypeptide(L)'
;MLRANFRSNQSGQAAVFFAIALFPIIAVMGVCLDYQTQMERKVKVQAVLDAAVLAAARVRQAGASETDIETALINFVTPQVEDLPGLDCDQADVNLPSGELSIKATLSCTQDTALMGLLGQETVNVVVGSTSNYAINALDAAFMIDVSGSMRNGNRLVDLKAAMADALDILLPASAPPEATANTRIAMASYGSMLNAGPYFEQVTGLTATRTYSDTIETEIQDSEIDRGRRYSEIKIYLYDADTGDRIVEIGHGAMIKVEPEQLNSVTIVVEPKNSYSRYDELESIEFKLSGTKTANQVESVEPYSLYGDSGLDALDGERWQTGKYELRLRAFDGNGATGREILDKTLEFELFVEGDMRSTDQSFTLTSTCVWERDGDEKFTDAPPGPGNYLAAHSAWYKQYNANSPGGYWAVGFNEHGEQDYTGSLCRTPAPIELTNKRSDLDTYVSTLRADGSTAGHLGVAWTWYLISDRWSSVFDDTAAPAMYTNNDVQKAVILMTDGDFNVVGHRGQGDSATQARALCDGMKDKGIKIFAVAFKAPAQGQSVLSDCASSASTYFNAANTDDLKAAYREIAVALSDLRIAE
;
A
#
# COMPACT_ATOMS: atom_id res chain seq x y z
N MET A 1 -39.99 -81.93 -89.19
CA MET A 1 -40.88 -80.95 -88.49
C MET A 1 -40.19 -80.47 -87.24
N LEU A 2 -39.28 -79.51 -87.30
CA LEU A 2 -38.61 -78.91 -86.16
C LEU A 2 -38.15 -77.45 -86.57
N ARG A 3 -39.11 -76.56 -86.85
CA ARG A 3 -38.84 -75.21 -87.16
C ARG A 3 -39.87 -74.17 -86.65
N ALA A 4 -40.64 -74.48 -85.62
CA ALA A 4 -41.74 -73.59 -85.23
C ALA A 4 -41.70 -73.07 -83.80
N ASN A 5 -40.65 -73.27 -82.95
CA ASN A 5 -40.67 -72.80 -81.54
C ASN A 5 -39.59 -71.79 -81.15
N PHE A 6 -38.89 -71.20 -82.11
CA PHE A 6 -37.86 -70.17 -81.73
C PHE A 6 -38.35 -68.71 -81.77
N ARG A 7 -39.62 -68.47 -82.11
CA ARG A 7 -40.16 -67.08 -82.28
C ARG A 7 -41.14 -66.62 -81.21
N SER A 8 -41.39 -67.42 -80.14
CA SER A 8 -42.33 -66.97 -79.08
C SER A 8 -41.77 -66.99 -77.68
N ASN A 9 -40.49 -67.10 -77.51
CA ASN A 9 -39.90 -67.04 -76.15
C ASN A 9 -39.52 -65.60 -75.85
N GLN A 10 -40.48 -64.81 -75.32
CA GLN A 10 -40.28 -63.42 -74.88
C GLN A 10 -39.48 -63.29 -73.55
N SER A 11 -39.12 -64.44 -72.92
CA SER A 11 -38.37 -64.47 -71.64
C SER A 11 -36.97 -63.89 -71.75
N GLY A 12 -36.35 -63.89 -72.95
CA GLY A 12 -35.05 -63.29 -73.21
C GLY A 12 -35.08 -61.77 -73.27
N GLN A 13 -36.18 -61.19 -73.75
CA GLN A 13 -36.30 -59.72 -73.83
C GLN A 13 -36.37 -59.07 -72.45
N ALA A 14 -37.07 -59.64 -71.52
CA ALA A 14 -37.20 -59.18 -70.15
C ALA A 14 -35.82 -59.18 -69.43
N ALA A 15 -34.99 -60.18 -69.65
CA ALA A 15 -33.63 -60.26 -69.10
C ALA A 15 -32.68 -59.20 -69.68
N VAL A 16 -32.82 -58.92 -71.03
CA VAL A 16 -32.04 -57.85 -71.64
C VAL A 16 -32.47 -56.47 -71.15
N PHE A 17 -33.79 -56.22 -71.06
CA PHE A 17 -34.28 -54.93 -70.47
C PHE A 17 -33.91 -54.75 -69.00
N PHE A 18 -33.97 -55.87 -68.22
CA PHE A 18 -33.53 -55.84 -66.83
C PHE A 18 -32.03 -55.53 -66.68
N ALA A 19 -31.19 -56.17 -67.51
CA ALA A 19 -29.74 -55.92 -67.53
C ALA A 19 -29.43 -54.48 -67.92
N ILE A 20 -30.13 -53.87 -68.88
CA ILE A 20 -29.98 -52.51 -69.29
C ILE A 20 -30.49 -51.53 -68.19
N ALA A 21 -31.59 -51.85 -67.54
CA ALA A 21 -32.16 -51.07 -66.43
C ALA A 21 -31.35 -51.20 -65.16
N LEU A 22 -30.65 -52.31 -64.93
CA LEU A 22 -29.81 -52.50 -63.72
C LEU A 22 -28.58 -51.63 -63.72
N PHE A 23 -28.01 -51.34 -64.86
CA PHE A 23 -26.80 -50.48 -64.97
C PHE A 23 -27.02 -49.07 -64.37
N PRO A 24 -28.04 -48.27 -64.74
CA PRO A 24 -28.30 -46.98 -64.15
C PRO A 24 -28.68 -47.04 -62.66
N ILE A 25 -29.34 -48.15 -62.25
CA ILE A 25 -29.67 -48.35 -60.81
C ILE A 25 -28.39 -48.56 -60.00
N ILE A 26 -27.46 -49.37 -60.44
CA ILE A 26 -26.16 -49.59 -59.81
C ILE A 26 -25.34 -48.26 -59.83
N ALA A 27 -25.38 -47.55 -60.95
CA ALA A 27 -24.69 -46.28 -61.07
C ALA A 27 -25.24 -45.26 -60.04
N VAL A 28 -26.54 -45.12 -59.87
CA VAL A 28 -27.16 -44.21 -58.86
C VAL A 28 -26.86 -44.69 -57.46
N MET A 29 -26.93 -45.98 -57.18
CA MET A 29 -26.53 -46.53 -55.85
C MET A 29 -25.03 -46.21 -55.57
N GLY A 30 -24.18 -46.38 -56.55
CA GLY A 30 -22.76 -46.09 -56.45
C GLY A 30 -22.47 -44.62 -56.12
N VAL A 31 -23.13 -43.70 -56.82
CA VAL A 31 -23.07 -42.28 -56.53
C VAL A 31 -23.52 -41.94 -55.09
N CYS A 32 -24.62 -42.60 -54.66
CA CYS A 32 -25.14 -42.44 -53.28
C CYS A 32 -24.15 -42.91 -52.23
N LEU A 33 -23.48 -44.06 -52.44
CA LEU A 33 -22.49 -44.62 -51.52
C LEU A 33 -21.22 -43.74 -51.45
N ASP A 34 -20.70 -43.33 -52.61
CA ASP A 34 -19.55 -42.43 -52.66
C ASP A 34 -19.87 -41.08 -51.99
N TYR A 35 -21.09 -40.54 -52.22
CA TYR A 35 -21.55 -39.32 -51.56
C TYR A 35 -21.64 -39.45 -50.04
N GLN A 36 -22.20 -40.60 -49.54
CA GLN A 36 -22.24 -40.83 -48.09
C GLN A 36 -20.84 -40.90 -47.49
N THR A 37 -19.91 -41.60 -48.15
CA THR A 37 -18.51 -41.71 -47.72
C THR A 37 -17.83 -40.34 -47.71
N GLN A 38 -18.08 -39.51 -48.74
CA GLN A 38 -17.59 -38.15 -48.82
C GLN A 38 -18.12 -37.30 -47.64
N MET A 39 -19.42 -37.39 -47.35
CA MET A 39 -20.01 -36.63 -46.24
C MET A 39 -19.46 -37.08 -44.90
N GLU A 40 -19.29 -38.40 -44.66
CA GLU A 40 -18.69 -38.89 -43.43
C GLU A 40 -17.25 -38.40 -43.24
N ARG A 41 -16.43 -38.42 -44.29
CA ARG A 41 -15.05 -37.92 -44.25
C ARG A 41 -15.00 -36.42 -44.08
N LYS A 42 -15.88 -35.66 -44.78
CA LYS A 42 -15.99 -34.23 -44.61
C LYS A 42 -16.27 -33.83 -43.14
N VAL A 43 -17.19 -34.54 -42.48
CA VAL A 43 -17.51 -34.28 -41.06
C VAL A 43 -16.30 -34.59 -40.18
N LYS A 44 -15.53 -35.65 -40.45
CA LYS A 44 -14.32 -35.97 -39.68
C LYS A 44 -13.24 -34.92 -39.86
N VAL A 45 -12.97 -34.53 -41.11
CA VAL A 45 -11.98 -33.47 -41.42
C VAL A 45 -12.38 -32.13 -40.81
N GLN A 46 -13.68 -31.78 -40.88
CA GLN A 46 -14.21 -30.58 -40.25
C GLN A 46 -13.95 -30.60 -38.73
N ALA A 47 -14.25 -31.73 -38.06
CA ALA A 47 -14.04 -31.84 -36.62
C ALA A 47 -12.56 -31.73 -36.21
N VAL A 48 -11.64 -32.26 -37.03
CA VAL A 48 -10.19 -32.09 -36.82
C VAL A 48 -9.79 -30.64 -36.97
N LEU A 49 -10.26 -29.96 -38.03
CA LEU A 49 -9.94 -28.58 -38.29
C LEU A 49 -10.52 -27.64 -37.19
N ASP A 50 -11.76 -27.91 -36.75
CA ASP A 50 -12.39 -27.12 -35.68
C ASP A 50 -11.59 -27.26 -34.36
N ALA A 51 -11.18 -28.48 -34.00
CA ALA A 51 -10.34 -28.71 -32.84
C ALA A 51 -8.97 -28.05 -32.95
N ALA A 52 -8.36 -28.05 -34.15
CA ALA A 52 -7.08 -27.43 -34.42
C ALA A 52 -7.15 -25.90 -34.29
N VAL A 53 -8.18 -25.27 -34.87
CA VAL A 53 -8.40 -23.84 -34.81
C VAL A 53 -8.68 -23.38 -33.38
N LEU A 54 -9.44 -24.16 -32.61
CA LEU A 54 -9.68 -23.90 -31.18
C LEU A 54 -8.40 -24.04 -30.37
N ALA A 55 -7.56 -25.03 -30.60
CA ALA A 55 -6.27 -25.18 -29.94
C ALA A 55 -5.31 -24.03 -30.31
N ALA A 56 -5.28 -23.65 -31.58
CA ALA A 56 -4.48 -22.52 -32.08
C ALA A 56 -4.93 -21.18 -31.43
N ALA A 57 -6.23 -20.99 -31.22
CA ALA A 57 -6.76 -19.82 -30.52
C ALA A 57 -6.23 -19.74 -29.07
N ARG A 58 -6.15 -20.86 -28.34
CA ARG A 58 -5.55 -20.92 -27.00
C ARG A 58 -4.06 -20.56 -27.00
N VAL A 59 -3.31 -21.07 -27.99
CA VAL A 59 -1.88 -20.77 -28.16
C VAL A 59 -1.68 -19.27 -28.46
N ARG A 60 -2.55 -18.67 -29.28
CA ARG A 60 -2.56 -17.22 -29.56
C ARG A 60 -2.83 -16.40 -28.30
N GLN A 61 -3.81 -16.79 -27.53
CA GLN A 61 -4.13 -16.14 -26.24
C GLN A 61 -2.94 -16.17 -25.26
N ALA A 62 -2.13 -17.23 -25.30
CA ALA A 62 -0.89 -17.35 -24.53
C ALA A 62 0.26 -16.47 -25.06
N GLY A 63 0.05 -15.69 -26.12
CA GLY A 63 1.02 -14.73 -26.64
C GLY A 63 1.95 -15.29 -27.72
N ALA A 64 1.64 -16.43 -28.33
CA ALA A 64 2.45 -17.00 -29.40
C ALA A 64 2.45 -16.13 -30.66
N SER A 65 3.56 -16.16 -31.40
CA SER A 65 3.69 -15.49 -32.68
C SER A 65 2.79 -16.11 -33.77
N GLU A 66 2.52 -15.39 -34.84
CA GLU A 66 1.76 -15.91 -36.00
C GLU A 66 2.37 -17.21 -36.55
N THR A 67 3.69 -17.27 -36.66
CA THR A 67 4.41 -18.45 -37.13
C THR A 67 4.25 -19.64 -36.17
N ASP A 68 4.24 -19.42 -34.86
CA ASP A 68 4.05 -20.48 -33.88
C ASP A 68 2.63 -21.03 -33.94
N ILE A 69 1.62 -20.19 -34.18
CA ILE A 69 0.22 -20.55 -34.33
C ILE A 69 0.00 -21.39 -35.58
N GLU A 70 0.55 -20.93 -36.72
CA GLU A 70 0.51 -21.66 -37.98
C GLU A 70 1.17 -23.04 -37.83
N THR A 71 2.35 -23.07 -37.22
CA THR A 71 3.09 -24.32 -36.95
C THR A 71 2.30 -25.25 -36.03
N ALA A 72 1.71 -24.72 -34.96
CA ALA A 72 0.91 -25.55 -34.04
C ALA A 72 -0.33 -26.11 -34.70
N LEU A 73 -1.02 -25.33 -35.53
CA LEU A 73 -2.22 -25.79 -36.27
C LEU A 73 -1.87 -26.89 -37.27
N ILE A 74 -0.83 -26.68 -38.08
CA ILE A 74 -0.36 -27.66 -39.07
C ILE A 74 0.06 -28.95 -38.35
N ASN A 75 0.84 -28.87 -37.29
CA ASN A 75 1.28 -30.04 -36.53
C ASN A 75 0.11 -30.81 -35.87
N PHE A 76 -0.99 -30.13 -35.56
CA PHE A 76 -2.19 -30.77 -35.02
C PHE A 76 -3.01 -31.47 -36.11
N VAL A 77 -3.19 -30.84 -37.27
CA VAL A 77 -4.05 -31.31 -38.37
C VAL A 77 -3.39 -32.47 -39.14
N THR A 78 -2.13 -32.29 -39.58
CA THR A 78 -1.47 -33.20 -40.51
C THR A 78 -1.50 -34.66 -40.06
N PRO A 79 -1.09 -35.05 -38.84
CA PRO A 79 -1.11 -36.46 -38.44
C PRO A 79 -2.51 -37.09 -38.40
N GLN A 80 -3.55 -36.29 -38.11
CA GLN A 80 -4.91 -36.76 -37.93
C GLN A 80 -5.63 -36.96 -39.28
N VAL A 81 -5.28 -36.21 -40.32
CA VAL A 81 -5.85 -36.35 -41.67
C VAL A 81 -5.10 -37.41 -42.49
N GLU A 82 -3.78 -37.58 -42.28
CA GLU A 82 -2.98 -38.63 -42.92
C GLU A 82 -3.46 -40.05 -42.52
N ASP A 83 -4.02 -40.21 -41.33
CA ASP A 83 -4.58 -41.48 -40.86
C ASP A 83 -5.94 -41.82 -41.53
N LEU A 84 -6.53 -40.96 -42.34
CA LEU A 84 -7.81 -41.19 -43.02
C LEU A 84 -7.60 -41.86 -44.37
N PRO A 85 -7.97 -43.17 -44.57
CA PRO A 85 -7.66 -43.89 -45.78
C PRO A 85 -8.39 -43.34 -47.01
N GLY A 86 -7.67 -43.20 -48.12
CA GLY A 86 -8.21 -42.73 -49.43
C GLY A 86 -8.59 -41.23 -49.40
N LEU A 87 -7.94 -40.47 -48.55
CA LEU A 87 -7.99 -39.01 -48.54
C LEU A 87 -6.56 -38.46 -48.68
N ASP A 88 -6.35 -37.56 -49.61
CA ASP A 88 -5.10 -36.83 -49.79
C ASP A 88 -5.36 -35.36 -49.58
N CYS A 89 -4.73 -34.79 -48.54
CA CYS A 89 -4.98 -33.41 -48.11
C CYS A 89 -3.79 -32.52 -48.35
N ASP A 90 -4.03 -31.33 -48.86
CA ASP A 90 -3.06 -30.24 -48.87
C ASP A 90 -2.69 -29.80 -47.45
N GLN A 91 -1.63 -29.03 -47.28
CA GLN A 91 -1.35 -28.36 -46.02
C GLN A 91 -2.48 -27.39 -45.70
N ALA A 92 -2.87 -27.29 -44.43
CA ALA A 92 -3.90 -26.37 -44.00
C ALA A 92 -3.44 -24.92 -44.26
N ASP A 93 -4.29 -24.15 -44.94
CA ASP A 93 -4.10 -22.71 -45.13
C ASP A 93 -4.63 -21.96 -43.95
N VAL A 94 -3.73 -21.24 -43.25
CA VAL A 94 -4.03 -20.51 -42.00
C VAL A 94 -4.01 -19.03 -42.31
N ASN A 95 -5.11 -18.33 -42.02
CA ASN A 95 -5.25 -16.91 -42.16
C ASN A 95 -5.52 -16.24 -40.82
N LEU A 96 -4.64 -15.32 -40.43
CA LEU A 96 -4.73 -14.48 -39.24
C LEU A 96 -5.01 -13.03 -39.67
N PRO A 97 -6.29 -12.63 -39.81
CA PRO A 97 -6.60 -11.30 -40.35
C PRO A 97 -6.08 -10.20 -39.41
N SER A 98 -5.35 -9.24 -39.97
CA SER A 98 -4.86 -8.08 -39.21
C SER A 98 -6.03 -7.26 -38.66
N GLY A 99 -6.05 -7.03 -37.34
CA GLY A 99 -7.09 -6.25 -36.66
C GLY A 99 -8.37 -7.03 -36.32
N GLU A 100 -8.47 -8.30 -36.69
CA GLU A 100 -9.54 -9.20 -36.24
C GLU A 100 -9.00 -10.17 -35.19
N LEU A 101 -9.75 -10.36 -34.09
CA LEU A 101 -9.43 -11.36 -33.06
C LEU A 101 -10.01 -12.73 -33.52
N SER A 102 -9.53 -13.22 -34.66
CA SER A 102 -9.99 -14.49 -35.25
C SER A 102 -8.87 -15.25 -35.93
N ILE A 103 -8.94 -16.58 -35.85
CA ILE A 103 -8.11 -17.49 -36.63
C ILE A 103 -9.02 -18.16 -37.62
N LYS A 104 -8.69 -18.06 -38.91
CA LYS A 104 -9.40 -18.74 -40.01
C LYS A 104 -8.47 -19.76 -40.62
N ALA A 105 -8.93 -20.99 -40.75
CA ALA A 105 -8.19 -22.04 -41.43
C ALA A 105 -9.08 -22.74 -42.46
N THR A 106 -8.48 -23.07 -43.59
CA THR A 106 -9.10 -23.87 -44.65
C THR A 106 -8.23 -25.09 -44.96
N LEU A 107 -8.88 -26.19 -45.22
CA LEU A 107 -8.21 -27.43 -45.60
C LEU A 107 -8.91 -28.02 -46.84
N SER A 108 -8.14 -28.28 -47.85
CA SER A 108 -8.57 -28.90 -49.10
C SER A 108 -8.01 -30.31 -49.17
N CYS A 109 -8.89 -31.28 -49.39
CA CYS A 109 -8.49 -32.66 -49.60
C CYS A 109 -9.12 -33.22 -50.88
N THR A 110 -8.45 -34.14 -51.52
CA THR A 110 -8.99 -35.00 -52.58
C THR A 110 -9.32 -36.38 -52.05
N GLN A 111 -10.52 -36.88 -52.38
CA GLN A 111 -10.98 -38.19 -52.00
C GLN A 111 -11.18 -39.07 -53.21
N ASP A 112 -10.60 -40.28 -53.19
CA ASP A 112 -10.85 -41.29 -54.20
C ASP A 112 -12.31 -41.77 -54.15
N THR A 113 -12.92 -41.92 -55.33
CA THR A 113 -14.24 -42.46 -55.49
C THR A 113 -14.18 -43.95 -55.82
N ALA A 114 -15.07 -44.72 -55.22
CA ALA A 114 -15.11 -46.17 -55.47
C ALA A 114 -15.92 -46.54 -56.72
N LEU A 115 -17.07 -45.90 -56.90
CA LEU A 115 -18.02 -46.28 -57.99
C LEU A 115 -18.24 -45.13 -58.98
N MET A 116 -18.07 -43.86 -58.57
CA MET A 116 -18.14 -42.72 -59.49
C MET A 116 -16.99 -42.70 -60.49
N GLY A 117 -15.84 -43.33 -60.14
CA GLY A 117 -14.74 -43.60 -61.09
C GLY A 117 -15.16 -44.39 -62.33
N LEU A 118 -16.12 -45.27 -62.24
CA LEU A 118 -16.68 -45.98 -63.39
C LEU A 118 -17.46 -45.05 -64.34
N LEU A 119 -17.87 -43.89 -63.84
CA LEU A 119 -18.55 -42.85 -64.63
C LEU A 119 -17.59 -41.77 -65.10
N GLY A 120 -16.28 -41.92 -64.83
CA GLY A 120 -15.22 -41.02 -65.27
C GLY A 120 -14.87 -39.94 -64.19
N GLN A 121 -15.39 -40.04 -62.99
CA GLN A 121 -15.07 -39.13 -61.86
C GLN A 121 -14.22 -39.89 -60.84
N GLU A 122 -12.91 -39.91 -60.98
CA GLU A 122 -11.98 -40.69 -60.16
C GLU A 122 -11.80 -40.11 -58.76
N THR A 123 -11.87 -38.76 -58.60
CA THR A 123 -11.71 -38.07 -57.31
C THR A 123 -12.78 -37.00 -57.12
N VAL A 124 -13.09 -36.68 -55.87
CA VAL A 124 -13.93 -35.53 -55.46
C VAL A 124 -13.20 -34.69 -54.45
N ASN A 125 -13.41 -33.37 -54.50
CA ASN A 125 -12.82 -32.42 -53.57
C ASN A 125 -13.65 -32.33 -52.31
N VAL A 126 -12.96 -32.33 -51.16
CA VAL A 126 -13.52 -32.09 -49.82
C VAL A 126 -12.85 -30.84 -49.30
N VAL A 127 -13.57 -29.73 -49.30
CA VAL A 127 -13.07 -28.47 -48.75
C VAL A 127 -13.83 -28.18 -47.45
N VAL A 128 -13.08 -27.88 -46.39
CA VAL A 128 -13.61 -27.50 -45.09
C VAL A 128 -12.96 -26.19 -44.62
N GLY A 129 -13.69 -25.42 -43.87
CA GLY A 129 -13.19 -24.17 -43.27
C GLY A 129 -13.66 -24.08 -41.82
N SER A 130 -12.81 -23.54 -40.98
CA SER A 130 -13.12 -23.26 -39.58
C SER A 130 -12.65 -21.85 -39.19
N THR A 131 -13.40 -21.24 -38.31
CA THR A 131 -13.08 -19.93 -37.77
C THR A 131 -13.31 -19.94 -36.25
N SER A 132 -12.31 -19.61 -35.49
CA SER A 132 -12.45 -19.35 -34.04
C SER A 132 -12.18 -17.89 -33.77
N ASN A 133 -13.12 -17.25 -33.10
CA ASN A 133 -12.88 -15.94 -32.51
C ASN A 133 -12.27 -16.16 -31.14
N TYR A 134 -11.23 -15.39 -30.81
CA TYR A 134 -10.66 -15.37 -29.48
C TYR A 134 -10.80 -13.96 -28.91
N ALA A 135 -11.43 -13.84 -27.74
CA ALA A 135 -11.40 -12.60 -26.99
C ALA A 135 -10.14 -12.60 -26.12
N ILE A 136 -9.32 -11.58 -26.23
CA ILE A 136 -8.28 -11.32 -25.23
C ILE A 136 -8.89 -10.27 -24.30
N ASN A 137 -9.52 -10.71 -23.22
CA ASN A 137 -9.94 -9.80 -22.19
C ASN A 137 -8.71 -9.12 -21.61
N ALA A 138 -8.75 -7.82 -21.47
CA ALA A 138 -7.70 -7.11 -20.77
C ALA A 138 -7.76 -7.45 -19.28
N LEU A 139 -6.62 -7.37 -18.60
CA LEU A 139 -6.48 -7.64 -17.19
C LEU A 139 -5.88 -6.43 -16.48
N ASP A 140 -6.61 -5.89 -15.51
CA ASP A 140 -6.12 -4.95 -14.50
C ASP A 140 -5.96 -5.73 -13.19
N ALA A 141 -4.72 -6.02 -12.78
CA ALA A 141 -4.44 -6.77 -11.56
C ALA A 141 -3.61 -5.95 -10.58
N ALA A 142 -3.89 -6.06 -9.27
CA ALA A 142 -3.09 -5.41 -8.25
C ALA A 142 -2.60 -6.42 -7.20
N PHE A 143 -1.32 -6.29 -6.81
CA PHE A 143 -0.69 -7.11 -5.78
C PHE A 143 -0.56 -6.32 -4.48
N MET A 144 -1.13 -6.85 -3.41
CA MET A 144 -0.88 -6.45 -2.04
C MET A 144 0.34 -7.21 -1.51
N ILE A 145 1.35 -6.48 -1.06
CA ILE A 145 2.63 -7.05 -0.65
C ILE A 145 2.91 -6.69 0.80
N ASP A 146 2.88 -7.70 1.67
CA ASP A 146 3.29 -7.55 3.05
C ASP A 146 4.81 -7.40 3.14
N VAL A 147 5.25 -6.30 3.72
CA VAL A 147 6.66 -6.06 4.06
C VAL A 147 6.84 -5.74 5.54
N SER A 148 5.91 -6.20 6.39
CA SER A 148 6.02 -6.06 7.84
C SER A 148 7.26 -6.76 8.40
N GLY A 149 7.58 -6.49 9.67
CA GLY A 149 8.78 -6.99 10.33
C GLY A 149 8.90 -8.52 10.36
N SER A 150 7.78 -9.26 10.35
CA SER A 150 7.73 -10.73 10.28
C SER A 150 8.36 -11.28 9.00
N MET A 151 8.30 -10.53 7.90
CA MET A 151 8.91 -10.90 6.61
C MET A 151 10.44 -10.98 6.63
N ARG A 152 11.12 -10.50 7.71
CA ARG A 152 12.57 -10.71 7.91
C ARG A 152 12.89 -12.15 8.30
N ASN A 153 11.92 -12.86 8.88
CA ASN A 153 12.17 -14.17 9.47
C ASN A 153 12.30 -15.24 8.39
N GLY A 154 13.36 -16.07 8.47
CA GLY A 154 13.51 -17.27 7.65
C GLY A 154 13.43 -17.02 6.14
N ASN A 155 14.00 -15.90 5.65
CA ASN A 155 14.04 -15.51 4.23
C ASN A 155 12.67 -15.26 3.57
N ARG A 156 11.59 -15.04 4.33
CA ARG A 156 10.24 -14.91 3.77
C ARG A 156 10.13 -13.86 2.67
N LEU A 157 10.77 -12.69 2.84
CA LEU A 157 10.78 -11.64 1.81
C LEU A 157 11.54 -12.06 0.55
N VAL A 158 12.63 -12.82 0.69
CA VAL A 158 13.41 -13.35 -0.45
C VAL A 158 12.56 -14.36 -1.22
N ASP A 159 11.88 -15.25 -0.49
CA ASP A 159 10.99 -16.26 -1.05
C ASP A 159 9.82 -15.61 -1.81
N LEU A 160 9.24 -14.55 -1.23
CA LEU A 160 8.17 -13.77 -1.86
C LEU A 160 8.65 -13.10 -3.15
N LYS A 161 9.80 -12.43 -3.13
CA LYS A 161 10.37 -11.81 -4.35
C LYS A 161 10.58 -12.84 -5.46
N ALA A 162 11.03 -14.04 -5.13
CA ALA A 162 11.20 -15.12 -6.11
C ALA A 162 9.86 -15.63 -6.65
N ALA A 163 8.84 -15.79 -5.78
CA ALA A 163 7.51 -16.21 -6.22
C ALA A 163 6.84 -15.15 -7.10
N MET A 164 7.02 -13.87 -6.79
CA MET A 164 6.53 -12.76 -7.64
C MET A 164 7.22 -12.74 -9.00
N ALA A 165 8.53 -12.97 -9.06
CA ALA A 165 9.25 -13.06 -10.33
C ALA A 165 8.69 -14.21 -11.20
N ASP A 166 8.46 -15.39 -10.60
CA ASP A 166 7.86 -16.53 -11.29
C ASP A 166 6.43 -16.20 -11.84
N ALA A 167 5.62 -15.48 -11.05
CA ALA A 167 4.29 -15.04 -11.51
C ALA A 167 4.36 -14.01 -12.63
N LEU A 168 5.26 -13.05 -12.52
CA LEU A 168 5.48 -12.03 -13.55
C LEU A 168 6.04 -12.65 -14.85
N ASP A 169 6.82 -13.73 -14.78
CA ASP A 169 7.29 -14.47 -15.96
C ASP A 169 6.12 -15.12 -16.75
N ILE A 170 5.03 -15.44 -16.07
CA ILE A 170 3.80 -15.97 -16.70
C ILE A 170 2.93 -14.83 -17.23
N LEU A 171 2.70 -13.77 -16.42
CA LEU A 171 1.77 -12.70 -16.75
C LEU A 171 2.33 -11.69 -17.78
N LEU A 172 3.63 -11.39 -17.67
CA LEU A 172 4.37 -10.43 -18.48
C LEU A 172 5.76 -11.00 -18.84
N PRO A 173 5.82 -12.04 -19.71
CA PRO A 173 7.09 -12.65 -20.08
C PRO A 173 8.04 -11.61 -20.72
N ALA A 174 9.29 -11.56 -20.25
CA ALA A 174 10.27 -10.58 -20.76
C ALA A 174 10.60 -10.75 -22.26
N SER A 175 10.38 -11.96 -22.80
CA SER A 175 10.59 -12.29 -24.22
C SER A 175 9.33 -12.11 -25.07
N ALA A 176 8.17 -11.80 -24.47
CA ALA A 176 6.94 -11.61 -25.23
C ALA A 176 6.97 -10.33 -26.06
N PRO A 177 6.41 -10.34 -27.26
CA PRO A 177 6.27 -9.11 -28.04
C PRO A 177 5.30 -8.14 -27.32
N PRO A 178 5.48 -6.81 -27.48
CA PRO A 178 4.69 -5.80 -26.77
C PRO A 178 3.17 -5.97 -26.92
N GLU A 179 2.70 -6.41 -28.07
CA GLU A 179 1.29 -6.65 -28.37
C GLU A 179 0.71 -7.80 -27.55
N ALA A 180 1.49 -8.81 -27.20
CA ALA A 180 1.03 -9.96 -26.41
C ALA A 180 0.78 -9.60 -24.93
N THR A 181 1.44 -8.56 -24.43
CA THR A 181 1.33 -8.07 -23.05
C THR A 181 0.56 -6.76 -22.94
N ALA A 182 0.15 -6.16 -24.06
CA ALA A 182 -0.53 -4.87 -24.13
C ALA A 182 -1.81 -4.82 -23.27
N ASN A 183 -2.52 -5.94 -23.19
CA ASN A 183 -3.77 -6.06 -22.46
C ASN A 183 -3.62 -6.57 -21.02
N THR A 184 -2.38 -6.71 -20.50
CA THR A 184 -2.13 -7.08 -19.10
C THR A 184 -1.44 -5.92 -18.40
N ARG A 185 -2.12 -5.33 -17.42
CA ARG A 185 -1.55 -4.28 -16.60
C ARG A 185 -1.54 -4.71 -15.14
N ILE A 186 -0.44 -4.46 -14.47
CA ILE A 186 -0.21 -4.87 -13.08
C ILE A 186 0.16 -3.65 -12.26
N ALA A 187 -0.46 -3.51 -11.09
CA ALA A 187 -0.15 -2.54 -10.07
C ALA A 187 0.34 -3.24 -8.80
N MET A 188 1.11 -2.57 -7.97
CA MET A 188 1.61 -3.14 -6.71
C MET A 188 1.55 -2.11 -5.59
N ALA A 189 1.13 -2.54 -4.40
CA ALA A 189 1.21 -1.77 -3.18
C ALA A 189 1.84 -2.61 -2.06
N SER A 190 2.87 -2.06 -1.41
CA SER A 190 3.49 -2.69 -0.24
C SER A 190 3.14 -1.92 1.03
N TYR A 191 2.94 -2.63 2.12
CA TYR A 191 2.54 -2.05 3.39
C TYR A 191 3.31 -2.65 4.57
N GLY A 192 3.44 -1.86 5.62
CA GLY A 192 3.96 -2.25 6.94
C GLY A 192 3.05 -1.70 8.02
N SER A 193 3.58 -0.86 8.92
CA SER A 193 2.78 -0.13 9.91
C SER A 193 1.85 0.90 9.28
N MET A 194 2.31 1.55 8.24
CA MET A 194 1.62 2.53 7.40
C MET A 194 1.93 2.23 5.94
N LEU A 195 1.33 2.99 5.04
CA LEU A 195 1.66 2.93 3.62
C LEU A 195 2.27 4.27 3.16
N ASN A 196 3.27 4.19 2.30
CA ASN A 196 3.90 5.36 1.69
C ASN A 196 3.13 5.73 0.41
N ALA A 197 2.36 6.81 0.43
CA ALA A 197 1.63 7.27 -0.75
C ALA A 197 2.55 7.91 -1.83
N GLY A 198 3.79 8.27 -1.48
CA GLY A 198 4.76 8.81 -2.42
C GLY A 198 4.26 10.01 -3.22
N PRO A 199 4.32 9.97 -4.56
CA PRO A 199 3.89 11.08 -5.41
C PRO A 199 2.39 11.38 -5.33
N TYR A 200 1.57 10.42 -4.91
CA TYR A 200 0.12 10.58 -4.79
C TYR A 200 -0.31 11.28 -3.50
N PHE A 201 0.63 11.54 -2.56
CA PHE A 201 0.33 12.01 -1.21
C PHE A 201 -0.58 13.24 -1.19
N GLU A 202 -0.26 14.26 -1.97
CA GLU A 202 -1.03 15.51 -1.98
C GLU A 202 -2.45 15.31 -2.53
N GLN A 203 -2.59 14.46 -3.53
CA GLN A 203 -3.89 14.14 -4.13
C GLN A 203 -4.79 13.33 -3.18
N VAL A 204 -4.20 12.37 -2.44
CA VAL A 204 -4.97 11.46 -1.59
C VAL A 204 -5.23 12.00 -0.19
N THR A 205 -4.48 13.03 0.27
CA THR A 205 -4.64 13.62 1.61
C THR A 205 -5.11 15.07 1.59
N GLY A 206 -4.98 15.77 0.47
CA GLY A 206 -5.20 17.22 0.39
C GLY A 206 -4.14 18.07 1.10
N LEU A 207 -3.02 17.46 1.52
CA LEU A 207 -1.95 18.09 2.30
C LEU A 207 -0.62 18.04 1.57
N THR A 208 0.25 19.00 1.82
CA THR A 208 1.62 18.97 1.31
C THR A 208 2.46 17.93 2.08
N ALA A 209 3.44 17.31 1.43
CA ALA A 209 4.32 16.32 2.05
C ALA A 209 5.16 16.93 3.21
N THR A 210 5.50 18.21 3.13
CA THR A 210 6.19 18.95 4.21
C THR A 210 5.18 19.82 4.94
N ARG A 211 5.02 19.59 6.24
CA ARG A 211 4.05 20.26 7.12
C ARG A 211 4.73 20.76 8.37
N THR A 212 4.35 21.95 8.84
CA THR A 212 4.80 22.51 10.12
C THR A 212 3.66 22.46 11.12
N TYR A 213 3.93 21.88 12.27
CA TYR A 213 3.02 21.79 13.40
C TYR A 213 3.57 22.64 14.53
N SER A 214 2.69 23.38 15.21
CA SER A 214 3.01 24.09 16.44
C SER A 214 2.15 23.53 17.55
N ASP A 215 2.77 23.12 18.65
CA ASP A 215 2.09 22.61 19.81
C ASP A 215 2.70 23.18 21.08
N THR A 216 1.88 23.32 22.12
CA THR A 216 2.32 23.73 23.44
C THR A 216 2.52 22.47 24.28
N ILE A 217 3.77 22.14 24.55
CA ILE A 217 4.13 20.94 25.30
C ILE A 217 4.31 21.31 26.76
N GLU A 218 3.62 20.59 27.63
CA GLU A 218 3.85 20.65 29.07
C GLU A 218 4.87 19.57 29.47
N THR A 219 6.00 20.01 30.01
CA THR A 219 7.06 19.14 30.51
C THR A 219 7.31 19.41 31.97
N GLU A 220 7.42 18.35 32.77
CA GLU A 220 7.81 18.46 34.18
C GLU A 220 9.23 19.06 34.29
N ILE A 221 9.38 20.07 35.16
CA ILE A 221 10.68 20.68 35.43
C ILE A 221 11.53 19.70 36.23
N GLN A 222 12.69 19.35 35.69
CA GLN A 222 13.55 18.31 36.27
C GLN A 222 14.61 18.90 37.18
N ASP A 223 15.01 18.13 38.20
CA ASP A 223 16.10 18.52 39.11
C ASP A 223 17.44 18.80 38.36
N SER A 224 17.61 18.26 37.18
CA SER A 224 18.76 18.53 36.33
C SER A 224 18.80 19.95 35.76
N GLU A 225 17.67 20.68 35.82
CA GLU A 225 17.54 22.08 35.39
C GLU A 225 17.85 23.07 36.50
N ILE A 226 18.07 22.64 37.76
CA ILE A 226 18.45 23.49 38.88
C ILE A 226 19.76 24.17 38.55
N ASP A 227 19.71 25.49 38.50
CA ASP A 227 20.88 26.32 38.30
C ASP A 227 20.84 27.54 39.26
N ARG A 228 21.94 27.82 39.88
CA ARG A 228 22.07 29.00 40.76
C ARG A 228 22.26 30.31 39.97
N GLY A 229 22.37 30.22 38.66
CA GLY A 229 22.57 31.35 37.79
C GLY A 229 23.94 32.04 37.93
N ARG A 230 24.13 33.10 37.14
CA ARG A 230 25.37 33.87 37.16
C ARG A 230 25.38 34.87 38.35
N ARG A 231 26.26 34.65 39.32
CA ARG A 231 26.42 35.49 40.51
C ARG A 231 27.10 36.80 40.19
N TYR A 232 26.80 37.81 40.99
CA TYR A 232 27.46 39.11 40.92
C TYR A 232 28.73 39.14 41.77
N SER A 233 29.70 39.96 41.34
CA SER A 233 30.97 40.14 42.07
C SER A 233 30.85 41.08 43.28
N GLU A 234 29.87 41.99 43.23
CA GLU A 234 29.72 43.11 44.17
C GLU A 234 28.82 42.79 45.35
N ILE A 235 27.78 42.00 45.11
CA ILE A 235 26.73 41.67 46.06
C ILE A 235 26.44 40.18 46.05
N LYS A 236 25.87 39.66 47.13
CA LYS A 236 25.22 38.36 47.20
C LYS A 236 23.72 38.59 47.41
N ILE A 237 22.92 37.85 46.70
CA ILE A 237 21.47 37.90 46.75
C ILE A 237 20.97 36.54 47.20
N TYR A 238 20.17 36.52 48.24
CA TYR A 238 19.68 35.29 48.84
C TYR A 238 18.17 35.28 48.91
N LEU A 239 17.59 34.11 48.67
CA LEU A 239 16.22 33.81 49.04
C LEU A 239 16.20 33.29 50.47
N TYR A 240 15.30 33.81 51.29
CA TYR A 240 15.12 33.41 52.68
C TYR A 240 13.68 32.95 52.95
N ASP A 241 13.52 31.95 53.81
CA ASP A 241 12.30 31.67 54.55
C ASP A 241 12.26 32.66 55.71
N ALA A 242 11.34 33.61 55.67
CA ALA A 242 11.28 34.68 56.67
C ALA A 242 10.68 34.20 58.01
N ASP A 243 9.88 33.12 58.00
CA ASP A 243 9.30 32.53 59.21
C ASP A 243 10.35 31.86 60.10
N THR A 244 11.32 31.18 59.45
CA THR A 244 12.41 30.47 60.15
C THR A 244 13.69 31.28 60.23
N GLY A 245 13.84 32.31 59.40
CA GLY A 245 15.07 33.07 59.27
C GLY A 245 16.17 32.28 58.48
N ASP A 246 15.82 31.15 57.89
CA ASP A 246 16.78 30.31 57.21
C ASP A 246 17.03 30.75 55.76
N ARG A 247 18.28 30.65 55.35
CA ARG A 247 18.71 30.93 53.97
C ARG A 247 18.35 29.73 53.08
N ILE A 248 17.46 29.93 52.12
CA ILE A 248 17.08 28.90 51.15
C ILE A 248 18.21 28.73 50.13
N VAL A 249 18.58 29.78 49.39
CA VAL A 249 19.60 29.69 48.32
C VAL A 249 20.16 31.07 47.96
N GLU A 250 21.40 31.12 47.44
CA GLU A 250 21.97 32.29 46.75
C GLU A 250 21.46 32.33 45.31
N ILE A 251 20.87 33.46 44.88
CA ILE A 251 20.26 33.66 43.58
C ILE A 251 21.23 34.36 42.64
N GLY A 252 21.47 33.83 41.45
CA GLY A 252 22.14 34.48 40.34
C GLY A 252 21.19 34.86 39.22
N HIS A 253 21.67 35.64 38.24
CA HIS A 253 20.89 35.93 37.03
C HIS A 253 20.69 34.65 36.21
N GLY A 254 19.45 34.31 35.86
CA GLY A 254 19.07 33.12 35.17
C GLY A 254 18.92 31.88 36.08
N ALA A 255 18.81 32.08 37.41
CA ALA A 255 18.70 30.96 38.34
C ALA A 255 17.37 30.21 38.17
N MET A 256 17.44 28.86 38.23
CA MET A 256 16.35 27.92 38.32
C MET A 256 16.39 27.27 39.73
N ILE A 257 15.43 27.57 40.56
CA ILE A 257 15.47 27.24 41.99
C ILE A 257 14.30 26.34 42.36
N LYS A 258 14.62 25.11 42.79
CA LYS A 258 13.65 24.25 43.42
C LYS A 258 13.45 24.66 44.88
N VAL A 259 12.21 24.83 45.29
CA VAL A 259 11.80 25.15 46.65
C VAL A 259 10.78 24.14 47.15
N GLU A 260 10.70 23.97 48.46
CA GLU A 260 9.63 23.19 49.05
C GLU A 260 8.36 24.04 49.16
N PRO A 261 7.14 23.46 49.00
CA PRO A 261 5.90 24.24 49.06
C PRO A 261 5.72 25.08 50.35
N GLU A 262 6.21 24.58 51.48
CA GLU A 262 6.15 25.25 52.78
C GLU A 262 7.02 26.52 52.78
N GLN A 263 8.16 26.52 52.09
CA GLN A 263 9.08 27.66 51.99
C GLN A 263 8.47 28.84 51.24
N LEU A 264 7.42 28.61 50.44
CA LEU A 264 6.73 29.66 49.68
C LEU A 264 5.73 30.46 50.54
N ASN A 265 5.48 30.07 51.76
CA ASN A 265 4.50 30.74 52.63
C ASN A 265 4.99 32.10 53.13
N SER A 266 6.31 32.27 53.37
CA SER A 266 6.88 33.48 53.91
C SER A 266 8.28 33.70 53.34
N VAL A 267 8.35 34.29 52.15
CA VAL A 267 9.62 34.45 51.39
C VAL A 267 10.04 35.92 51.40
N THR A 268 11.33 36.15 51.58
CA THR A 268 11.95 37.44 51.29
C THR A 268 13.27 37.30 50.55
N ILE A 269 13.74 38.40 49.97
CA ILE A 269 15.07 38.49 49.35
C ILE A 269 15.93 39.36 50.23
N VAL A 270 17.12 38.87 50.57
CA VAL A 270 18.12 39.63 51.33
C VAL A 270 19.35 39.85 50.45
N VAL A 271 19.84 41.07 50.47
CA VAL A 271 21.06 41.48 49.76
C VAL A 271 22.17 41.76 50.77
N GLU A 272 23.28 41.03 50.58
CA GLU A 272 24.51 41.25 51.36
C GLU A 272 25.62 41.83 50.47
N PRO A 273 26.11 42.99 50.75
CA PRO A 273 27.30 43.54 50.09
C PRO A 273 28.52 42.65 50.36
N LYS A 274 29.40 42.48 49.36
CA LYS A 274 30.66 41.75 49.58
C LYS A 274 31.73 42.66 50.15
N ASN A 275 32.39 42.27 51.24
CA ASN A 275 33.47 42.99 51.90
C ASN A 275 34.65 43.40 50.98
N SER A 276 34.76 42.73 49.81
CA SER A 276 35.77 43.09 48.79
C SER A 276 35.36 44.22 47.85
N TYR A 277 34.13 44.70 47.95
CA TYR A 277 33.66 45.81 47.13
C TYR A 277 34.14 47.13 47.66
N SER A 278 34.87 47.92 46.90
CA SER A 278 35.56 49.13 47.33
C SER A 278 34.65 50.29 47.75
N ARG A 279 33.35 50.20 47.58
CA ARG A 279 32.31 51.16 47.94
C ARG A 279 31.33 50.64 48.98
N TYR A 280 31.69 49.54 49.67
CA TYR A 280 30.84 48.99 50.72
C TYR A 280 30.54 50.03 51.84
N ASP A 281 31.52 50.78 52.23
CA ASP A 281 31.42 51.84 53.28
C ASP A 281 30.58 53.03 52.83
N GLU A 282 30.21 53.14 51.56
CA GLU A 282 29.39 54.21 50.99
C GLU A 282 27.94 53.82 50.83
N LEU A 283 27.55 52.53 51.10
CA LEU A 283 26.21 52.03 50.92
C LEU A 283 25.28 52.36 52.07
N GLU A 284 24.26 53.19 51.79
CA GLU A 284 23.30 53.68 52.78
C GLU A 284 21.88 53.16 52.54
N SER A 285 21.54 52.77 51.28
CA SER A 285 20.22 52.16 50.97
C SER A 285 20.22 51.37 49.71
N ILE A 286 19.28 50.39 49.66
CA ILE A 286 18.96 49.53 48.48
C ILE A 286 17.50 49.70 48.13
N GLU A 287 17.23 50.03 46.88
CA GLU A 287 15.90 49.96 46.29
C GLU A 287 15.72 48.58 45.61
N PHE A 288 14.69 47.90 46.03
CA PHE A 288 14.24 46.62 45.44
C PHE A 288 13.02 46.86 44.55
N LYS A 289 13.03 46.31 43.35
CA LYS A 289 11.87 46.29 42.48
C LYS A 289 11.72 44.90 41.93
N LEU A 290 10.74 44.15 42.43
CA LEU A 290 10.38 42.83 41.99
C LEU A 290 9.20 42.91 41.02
N SER A 291 9.29 42.16 39.92
CA SER A 291 8.21 41.97 38.93
C SER A 291 8.14 40.51 38.47
N GLY A 292 7.09 40.15 37.73
CA GLY A 292 6.81 38.79 37.29
C GLY A 292 5.60 38.20 37.99
N THR A 293 5.70 36.96 38.47
CA THR A 293 4.62 36.23 39.15
C THR A 293 4.11 36.99 40.38
N LYS A 294 4.99 37.76 41.03
CA LYS A 294 4.65 38.69 42.11
C LYS A 294 5.36 40.02 41.89
N THR A 295 4.78 41.11 42.41
CA THR A 295 5.37 42.42 42.36
C THR A 295 5.57 42.95 43.77
N ALA A 296 6.71 43.57 44.02
CA ALA A 296 7.02 44.30 45.27
C ALA A 296 7.98 45.43 44.98
N ASN A 297 7.90 46.51 45.77
CA ASN A 297 8.85 47.61 45.75
C ASN A 297 9.17 48.01 47.20
N GLN A 298 10.45 48.09 47.51
CA GLN A 298 10.95 48.47 48.84
C GLN A 298 12.20 49.30 48.69
N VAL A 299 12.38 50.25 49.59
CA VAL A 299 13.65 50.92 49.83
C VAL A 299 14.05 50.60 51.25
N GLU A 300 15.18 49.91 51.40
CA GLU A 300 15.73 49.59 52.72
C GLU A 300 17.01 50.35 52.97
N SER A 301 17.10 50.94 54.16
CA SER A 301 18.23 51.86 54.57
C SER A 301 19.02 51.33 55.77
N VAL A 302 18.69 50.15 56.25
CA VAL A 302 19.34 49.49 57.39
C VAL A 302 19.59 48.04 57.07
N GLU A 303 20.76 47.53 57.46
CA GLU A 303 21.02 46.07 57.32
C GLU A 303 20.17 45.24 58.34
N PRO A 304 19.65 44.12 57.95
CA PRO A 304 19.79 43.45 56.66
C PRO A 304 18.90 44.08 55.59
N TYR A 305 19.49 44.40 54.41
CA TYR A 305 18.72 44.93 53.28
C TYR A 305 17.80 43.84 52.73
N SER A 306 16.51 43.92 53.06
CA SER A 306 15.51 42.92 52.68
C SER A 306 14.37 43.53 51.86
N LEU A 307 13.73 42.67 51.00
CA LEU A 307 12.66 43.11 50.10
C LEU A 307 11.41 43.59 50.82
N TYR A 308 11.14 43.08 52.03
CA TYR A 308 9.95 43.44 52.78
C TYR A 308 10.27 44.14 54.10
N GLY A 309 11.54 44.39 54.37
CA GLY A 309 11.99 44.99 55.62
C GLY A 309 12.16 43.98 56.75
N ASP A 310 12.26 44.51 57.98
CA ASP A 310 12.32 43.72 59.22
C ASP A 310 11.41 44.32 60.31
N SER A 311 10.92 43.47 61.20
CA SER A 311 10.06 43.90 62.32
C SER A 311 10.84 44.24 63.58
N GLY A 312 12.18 44.44 63.52
CA GLY A 312 13.08 44.67 64.65
C GLY A 312 13.55 43.43 65.37
N LEU A 313 14.81 43.44 65.90
CA LEU A 313 15.45 42.30 66.54
C LEU A 313 15.66 41.06 65.65
N ASP A 314 16.19 41.28 64.43
CA ASP A 314 16.61 40.25 63.48
C ASP A 314 15.50 39.42 62.84
N ALA A 315 14.19 39.78 62.96
CA ALA A 315 13.09 39.09 62.31
C ALA A 315 12.80 39.70 60.94
N LEU A 316 13.07 38.94 59.88
CA LEU A 316 12.73 39.31 58.52
C LEU A 316 11.23 39.29 58.29
N ASP A 317 10.70 40.32 57.64
CA ASP A 317 9.34 40.27 57.12
C ASP A 317 9.29 39.52 55.77
N GLY A 318 8.33 38.64 55.59
CA GLY A 318 8.13 37.84 54.40
C GLY A 318 6.71 37.86 53.88
N GLU A 319 6.54 37.53 52.63
CA GLU A 319 5.22 37.36 52.04
C GLU A 319 5.11 36.04 51.31
N ARG A 320 3.88 35.58 51.10
CA ARG A 320 3.60 34.35 50.34
C ARG A 320 3.93 34.56 48.87
N TRP A 321 4.74 33.65 48.32
CA TRP A 321 5.10 33.62 46.91
C TRP A 321 4.44 32.43 46.20
N GLN A 322 4.56 32.38 44.87
CA GLN A 322 4.11 31.27 44.04
C GLN A 322 5.28 30.81 43.17
N THR A 323 5.19 29.65 42.58
CA THR A 323 6.12 29.19 41.55
C THR A 323 5.98 30.07 40.29
N GLY A 324 7.04 30.17 39.50
CA GLY A 324 7.06 30.93 38.26
C GLY A 324 8.27 31.88 38.12
N LYS A 325 8.21 32.76 37.14
CA LYS A 325 9.31 33.66 36.76
C LYS A 325 9.24 35.02 37.45
N TYR A 326 10.40 35.46 37.85
CA TYR A 326 10.62 36.72 38.54
C TYR A 326 11.74 37.52 37.90
N GLU A 327 11.59 38.85 37.90
CA GLU A 327 12.65 39.80 37.60
C GLU A 327 12.84 40.70 38.80
N LEU A 328 14.07 40.79 39.33
CA LEU A 328 14.44 41.66 40.44
C LEU A 328 15.45 42.69 39.95
N ARG A 329 15.11 43.98 40.05
CA ARG A 329 16.05 45.06 39.90
C ARG A 329 16.46 45.61 41.27
N LEU A 330 17.77 45.72 41.48
CA LEU A 330 18.39 46.24 42.68
C LEU A 330 19.19 47.49 42.33
N ARG A 331 18.90 48.61 43.04
CA ARG A 331 19.69 49.84 42.92
C ARG A 331 20.20 50.20 44.29
N ALA A 332 21.50 50.46 44.40
CA ALA A 332 22.12 50.82 45.66
C ALA A 332 22.60 52.28 45.62
N PHE A 333 22.47 52.98 46.74
CA PHE A 333 22.75 54.44 46.85
C PHE A 333 23.61 54.73 48.07
N ASP A 334 24.39 55.89 48.00
CA ASP A 334 25.21 56.40 49.07
C ASP A 334 24.44 57.40 49.96
N GLY A 335 23.13 57.40 49.95
CA GLY A 335 22.23 58.13 50.77
C GLY A 335 21.00 57.37 51.19
N ASN A 336 20.44 57.63 52.36
CA ASN A 336 19.25 56.97 52.88
C ASN A 336 18.01 57.19 52.01
N GLY A 337 17.12 56.21 51.90
CA GLY A 337 15.86 56.36 51.21
C GLY A 337 16.01 56.45 49.67
N ALA A 338 16.98 55.81 49.11
CA ALA A 338 17.30 55.80 47.66
C ALA A 338 17.66 57.20 47.15
N THR A 339 18.39 57.97 47.98
CA THR A 339 18.90 59.32 47.63
C THR A 339 20.40 59.28 47.38
N GLY A 340 20.97 60.44 46.93
CA GLY A 340 22.38 60.51 46.64
C GLY A 340 22.77 59.88 45.29
N ARG A 341 24.03 59.44 45.24
CA ARG A 341 24.58 58.84 44.01
C ARG A 341 24.25 57.36 43.95
N GLU A 342 23.76 56.90 42.82
CA GLU A 342 23.61 55.45 42.51
C GLU A 342 25.01 54.84 42.39
N ILE A 343 25.27 53.81 43.22
CA ILE A 343 26.56 53.10 43.27
C ILE A 343 26.45 51.68 42.62
N LEU A 344 25.23 51.13 42.47
CA LEU A 344 24.96 49.84 41.85
C LEU A 344 23.59 49.86 41.18
N ASP A 345 23.50 49.26 40.00
CA ASP A 345 22.25 48.92 39.31
C ASP A 345 22.40 47.50 38.72
N LYS A 346 21.61 46.56 39.19
CA LYS A 346 21.61 45.17 38.76
C LYS A 346 20.18 44.69 38.54
N THR A 347 19.99 44.00 37.43
CA THR A 347 18.74 43.29 37.17
C THR A 347 19.05 41.78 37.03
N LEU A 348 18.29 40.97 37.69
CA LEU A 348 18.37 39.51 37.57
C LEU A 348 16.99 38.90 37.32
N GLU A 349 16.98 37.88 36.49
CA GLU A 349 15.82 37.01 36.27
C GLU A 349 16.06 35.67 36.98
N PHE A 350 15.03 35.11 37.55
CA PHE A 350 15.07 33.77 38.17
C PHE A 350 13.70 33.13 38.13
N GLU A 351 13.67 31.81 38.28
CA GLU A 351 12.45 31.03 38.29
C GLU A 351 12.39 30.13 39.54
N LEU A 352 11.24 30.15 40.24
CA LEU A 352 10.96 29.24 41.36
C LEU A 352 10.02 28.14 40.90
N PHE A 353 10.32 26.89 41.28
CA PHE A 353 9.46 25.76 41.02
C PHE A 353 9.46 24.77 42.19
N VAL A 354 8.41 23.95 42.30
CA VAL A 354 8.32 22.83 43.22
C VAL A 354 8.37 21.52 42.41
N GLU A 355 8.56 20.39 43.10
CA GLU A 355 8.52 19.09 42.48
C GLU A 355 7.15 18.83 41.84
N GLY A 356 7.14 18.41 40.58
CA GLY A 356 5.93 18.18 39.78
C GLY A 356 5.39 19.38 39.02
N ASP A 357 6.03 20.58 39.14
CA ASP A 357 5.65 21.72 38.31
C ASP A 357 5.91 21.46 36.83
N MET A 358 4.95 21.89 36.00
CA MET A 358 4.99 21.72 34.55
C MET A 358 5.37 23.04 33.89
N ARG A 359 6.24 22.97 32.89
CA ARG A 359 6.57 24.11 32.03
C ARG A 359 5.88 23.95 30.68
N SER A 360 5.15 24.96 30.31
CA SER A 360 4.54 25.10 28.99
C SER A 360 5.55 25.73 28.03
N THR A 361 5.85 25.00 26.94
CA THR A 361 6.78 25.49 25.91
C THR A 361 6.15 25.30 24.53
N ASP A 362 6.01 26.39 23.79
CA ASP A 362 5.60 26.30 22.38
C ASP A 362 6.73 25.70 21.56
N GLN A 363 6.45 24.58 20.91
CA GLN A 363 7.39 23.92 20.00
C GLN A 363 6.81 23.89 18.60
N SER A 364 7.69 24.12 17.63
CA SER A 364 7.36 24.01 16.21
C SER A 364 8.15 22.86 15.59
N PHE A 365 7.45 21.98 14.90
CA PHE A 365 8.04 20.79 14.25
C PHE A 365 7.75 20.84 12.76
N THR A 366 8.75 20.57 11.95
CA THR A 366 8.57 20.36 10.53
C THR A 366 8.69 18.87 10.23
N LEU A 367 7.61 18.27 9.73
CA LEU A 367 7.55 16.89 9.28
C LEU A 367 7.54 16.84 7.76
N THR A 368 8.46 16.08 7.16
CA THR A 368 8.40 15.71 5.75
C THR A 368 8.07 14.23 5.67
N SER A 369 6.86 13.90 5.28
CA SER A 369 6.36 12.53 5.22
C SER A 369 5.26 12.37 4.19
N THR A 370 5.30 11.27 3.47
CA THR A 370 4.26 10.80 2.53
C THR A 370 3.52 9.56 3.06
N CYS A 371 3.68 9.28 4.36
CA CYS A 371 2.98 8.17 5.03
C CYS A 371 1.50 8.49 5.23
N VAL A 372 0.66 7.49 4.98
CA VAL A 372 -0.79 7.59 5.14
C VAL A 372 -1.34 6.44 5.95
N TRP A 373 -2.44 6.72 6.63
CA TRP A 373 -3.35 5.79 7.27
C TRP A 373 -4.62 5.59 6.44
N GLU A 374 -5.53 4.78 6.95
CA GLU A 374 -6.87 4.64 6.42
C GLU A 374 -7.67 5.93 6.51
N ARG A 375 -8.69 6.07 5.69
CA ARG A 375 -9.66 7.16 5.80
C ARG A 375 -10.71 6.85 6.86
N ASP A 376 -11.40 7.86 7.33
CA ASP A 376 -12.57 7.75 8.19
C ASP A 376 -13.88 8.13 7.44
N GLY A 377 -14.96 8.30 8.20
CA GLY A 377 -16.24 8.74 7.66
C GLY A 377 -17.06 7.62 7.01
N ASP A 378 -18.02 8.01 6.20
CA ASP A 378 -19.01 7.10 5.60
C ASP A 378 -18.40 6.25 4.48
N GLU A 379 -17.37 6.76 3.81
CA GLU A 379 -16.70 6.11 2.68
C GLU A 379 -15.45 5.29 3.08
N LYS A 380 -15.26 5.01 4.36
CA LYS A 380 -14.07 4.35 4.93
C LYS A 380 -13.76 2.98 4.33
N PHE A 381 -14.77 2.23 3.92
CA PHE A 381 -14.64 0.88 3.36
C PHE A 381 -15.07 0.80 1.90
N THR A 382 -14.98 1.90 1.17
CA THR A 382 -15.31 1.98 -0.25
C THR A 382 -14.12 2.47 -1.07
N ASP A 383 -14.29 2.44 -2.38
CA ASP A 383 -13.35 3.04 -3.34
C ASP A 383 -13.74 4.46 -3.76
N ALA A 384 -14.43 5.21 -2.90
CA ALA A 384 -14.73 6.60 -3.17
C ALA A 384 -13.43 7.37 -3.52
N PRO A 385 -13.44 8.26 -4.52
CA PRO A 385 -12.26 9.02 -4.90
C PRO A 385 -11.81 9.91 -3.74
N PRO A 386 -10.49 10.19 -3.61
CA PRO A 386 -10.01 11.13 -2.62
C PRO A 386 -10.56 12.54 -2.89
N GLY A 387 -10.87 13.27 -1.83
CA GLY A 387 -11.43 14.61 -1.91
C GLY A 387 -11.95 15.09 -0.55
N PRO A 388 -12.52 16.30 -0.47
CA PRO A 388 -13.08 16.81 0.78
C PRO A 388 -14.09 15.83 1.39
N GLY A 389 -13.83 15.40 2.63
CA GLY A 389 -14.62 14.38 3.36
C GLY A 389 -14.24 12.93 3.06
N ASN A 390 -13.34 12.67 2.09
CA ASN A 390 -12.90 11.32 1.70
C ASN A 390 -11.38 11.19 1.58
N TYR A 391 -10.62 12.12 2.16
CA TYR A 391 -9.16 12.04 2.16
C TYR A 391 -8.66 10.88 3.04
N LEU A 392 -7.51 10.33 2.67
CA LEU A 392 -6.75 9.45 3.57
C LEU A 392 -6.13 10.28 4.69
N ALA A 393 -6.05 9.71 5.88
CA ALA A 393 -5.39 10.34 6.99
C ALA A 393 -3.87 10.40 6.77
N ALA A 394 -3.30 11.60 6.86
CA ALA A 394 -1.86 11.79 6.79
C ALA A 394 -1.20 11.47 8.13
N HIS A 395 -0.01 10.91 8.12
CA HIS A 395 0.82 10.83 9.31
C HIS A 395 1.14 12.24 9.80
N SER A 396 0.75 12.61 11.03
CA SER A 396 0.58 14.01 11.39
C SER A 396 1.70 14.64 12.20
N ALA A 397 2.38 14.02 13.13
CA ALA A 397 3.45 14.73 13.86
C ALA A 397 4.38 13.79 14.60
N TRP A 398 5.65 14.19 14.64
CA TRP A 398 6.63 13.65 15.57
C TRP A 398 6.99 14.72 16.58
N TYR A 399 6.75 14.49 17.86
CA TYR A 399 7.38 15.28 18.90
C TYR A 399 8.17 14.40 19.87
N LYS A 400 9.11 15.00 20.56
CA LYS A 400 9.89 14.31 21.58
C LYS A 400 9.15 14.40 22.91
N GLN A 401 8.56 13.31 23.37
CA GLN A 401 8.06 13.22 24.73
C GLN A 401 9.20 12.84 25.67
N TYR A 402 9.32 13.53 26.80
CA TYR A 402 10.31 13.17 27.81
C TYR A 402 10.01 11.78 28.39
N ASN A 403 11.04 10.94 28.46
CA ASN A 403 10.97 9.66 29.14
C ASN A 403 12.23 9.45 29.99
N ALA A 404 12.05 9.41 31.31
CA ALA A 404 13.11 9.24 32.27
C ALA A 404 13.91 7.93 32.12
N ASN A 405 13.32 6.90 31.49
CA ASN A 405 13.91 5.59 31.31
C ASN A 405 14.67 5.44 29.97
N SER A 406 14.77 6.48 29.16
CA SER A 406 15.46 6.46 27.88
C SER A 406 16.83 7.13 27.95
N PRO A 407 17.89 6.55 27.36
CA PRO A 407 19.16 7.24 27.21
C PRO A 407 18.98 8.53 26.40
N GLY A 408 19.02 9.70 27.06
CA GLY A 408 18.75 10.99 26.46
C GLY A 408 17.37 11.58 26.76
N GLY A 409 16.54 10.89 27.57
CA GLY A 409 15.32 11.44 28.16
C GLY A 409 14.13 11.70 27.22
N TYR A 410 14.24 11.41 25.92
CA TYR A 410 13.18 11.74 24.96
C TYR A 410 12.85 10.59 24.02
N TRP A 411 11.56 10.44 23.72
CA TRP A 411 11.05 9.52 22.69
C TRP A 411 10.46 10.34 21.55
N ALA A 412 10.61 9.83 20.32
CA ALA A 412 9.79 10.32 19.22
C ALA A 412 8.41 9.69 19.33
N VAL A 413 7.38 10.49 19.48
CA VAL A 413 5.99 10.07 19.48
C VAL A 413 5.32 10.67 18.27
N GLY A 414 4.69 9.82 17.45
CA GLY A 414 3.83 10.25 16.35
C GLY A 414 2.38 10.37 16.83
N PHE A 415 1.64 11.29 16.25
CA PHE A 415 0.20 11.37 16.37
C PHE A 415 -0.41 11.31 14.98
N ASN A 416 -1.57 10.66 14.87
CA ASN A 416 -2.39 10.80 13.69
C ASN A 416 -3.11 12.16 13.71
N GLU A 417 -3.78 12.54 12.62
CA GLU A 417 -4.48 13.83 12.51
C GLU A 417 -5.65 14.00 13.49
N HIS A 418 -6.04 12.91 14.19
CA HIS A 418 -7.05 12.93 15.26
C HIS A 418 -6.43 13.06 16.67
N GLY A 419 -5.10 13.26 16.77
CA GLY A 419 -4.40 13.39 18.04
C GLY A 419 -4.22 12.07 18.79
N GLU A 420 -4.46 10.92 18.17
CA GLU A 420 -4.21 9.62 18.77
C GLU A 420 -2.72 9.26 18.66
N GLN A 421 -2.17 8.71 19.74
CA GLN A 421 -0.75 8.40 19.84
C GLN A 421 -0.34 7.27 18.90
N ASP A 422 0.60 7.53 17.98
CA ASP A 422 1.21 6.54 17.12
C ASP A 422 2.54 6.05 17.73
N TYR A 423 2.55 4.81 18.19
CA TYR A 423 3.73 4.18 18.80
C TYR A 423 4.75 3.66 17.79
N THR A 424 4.52 3.81 16.51
CA THR A 424 5.29 3.05 15.52
C THR A 424 6.65 3.61 15.18
N GLY A 425 7.03 4.78 15.63
CA GLY A 425 8.40 5.32 15.52
C GLY A 425 9.11 5.18 14.16
N SER A 426 8.49 4.49 13.22
CA SER A 426 9.00 4.18 11.90
C SER A 426 8.18 4.91 10.86
N LEU A 427 8.81 5.82 10.16
CA LEU A 427 8.28 6.33 8.90
C LEU A 427 8.01 5.13 7.97
N CYS A 428 6.97 5.20 7.16
CA CYS A 428 6.67 4.19 6.16
C CYS A 428 7.83 4.06 5.16
N ARG A 429 8.69 3.07 5.35
CA ARG A 429 9.89 2.84 4.53
C ARG A 429 9.61 1.97 3.30
N THR A 430 8.34 1.72 3.02
CA THR A 430 7.92 1.00 1.83
C THR A 430 8.11 1.88 0.59
N PRO A 431 8.39 1.30 -0.59
CA PRO A 431 8.28 2.06 -1.83
C PRO A 431 6.84 2.56 -2.02
N ALA A 432 6.68 3.70 -2.69
CA ALA A 432 5.36 4.19 -3.10
C ALA A 432 4.67 3.17 -4.01
N PRO A 433 3.33 3.05 -3.99
CA PRO A 433 2.63 2.15 -4.90
C PRO A 433 3.00 2.42 -6.36
N ILE A 434 3.08 1.36 -7.15
CA ILE A 434 3.20 1.47 -8.60
C ILE A 434 1.83 1.27 -9.22
N GLU A 435 1.42 2.22 -10.05
CA GLU A 435 0.17 2.20 -10.79
C GLU A 435 0.15 1.13 -11.88
N LEU A 436 -0.99 0.93 -12.54
CA LEU A 436 -1.15 -0.07 -13.58
C LEU A 436 -0.16 0.13 -14.73
N THR A 437 0.69 -0.85 -14.95
CA THR A 437 1.69 -0.86 -16.01
C THR A 437 1.84 -2.24 -16.64
N ASN A 438 2.18 -2.29 -17.93
CA ASN A 438 2.59 -3.51 -18.62
C ASN A 438 4.14 -3.57 -18.78
N LYS A 439 4.86 -2.61 -18.21
CA LYS A 439 6.33 -2.58 -18.26
C LYS A 439 6.91 -3.48 -17.18
N ARG A 440 7.33 -4.67 -17.58
CA ARG A 440 7.95 -5.66 -16.68
C ARG A 440 9.11 -5.10 -15.89
N SER A 441 9.97 -4.27 -16.47
CA SER A 441 11.15 -3.68 -15.81
C SER A 441 10.80 -2.82 -14.60
N ASP A 442 9.66 -2.12 -14.65
CA ASP A 442 9.24 -1.23 -13.59
C ASP A 442 8.75 -2.04 -12.39
N LEU A 443 8.02 -3.14 -12.65
CA LEU A 443 7.57 -4.10 -11.64
C LEU A 443 8.74 -4.85 -10.98
N ASP A 444 9.73 -5.31 -11.77
CA ASP A 444 10.94 -5.94 -11.24
C ASP A 444 11.74 -4.97 -10.37
N THR A 445 11.84 -3.71 -10.77
CA THR A 445 12.46 -2.65 -9.99
C THR A 445 11.73 -2.46 -8.66
N TYR A 446 10.41 -2.35 -8.68
CA TYR A 446 9.58 -2.23 -7.47
C TYR A 446 9.84 -3.39 -6.51
N VAL A 447 9.75 -4.64 -6.99
CA VAL A 447 9.99 -5.85 -6.18
C VAL A 447 11.40 -5.86 -5.58
N SER A 448 12.40 -5.40 -6.34
CA SER A 448 13.80 -5.36 -5.86
C SER A 448 13.99 -4.43 -4.67
N THR A 449 13.24 -3.31 -4.60
CA THR A 449 13.33 -2.27 -3.55
C THR A 449 12.63 -2.65 -2.24
N LEU A 450 11.79 -3.68 -2.24
CA LEU A 450 11.04 -4.10 -1.05
C LEU A 450 11.98 -4.42 0.13
N ARG A 451 11.63 -3.93 1.31
CA ARG A 451 12.36 -4.17 2.56
C ARG A 451 11.37 -4.42 3.69
N ALA A 452 11.63 -5.41 4.51
CA ALA A 452 10.77 -5.74 5.64
C ALA A 452 11.01 -4.77 6.81
N ASP A 453 9.95 -4.08 7.26
CA ASP A 453 9.98 -3.19 8.42
C ASP A 453 8.56 -2.96 8.99
N GLY A 454 8.50 -2.58 10.27
CA GLY A 454 7.26 -2.18 10.93
C GLY A 454 6.33 -3.32 11.35
N SER A 455 5.09 -2.96 11.65
CA SER A 455 3.97 -3.85 12.01
C SER A 455 3.09 -4.12 10.79
N THR A 456 1.90 -4.75 10.98
CA THR A 456 1.07 -5.25 9.88
C THR A 456 -0.27 -4.52 9.82
N ALA A 457 -0.33 -3.39 9.09
CA ALA A 457 -1.58 -2.69 8.79
C ALA A 457 -2.22 -3.24 7.50
N GLY A 458 -2.61 -4.52 7.51
CA GLY A 458 -3.03 -5.23 6.31
C GLY A 458 -4.24 -4.62 5.60
N HIS A 459 -5.17 -3.99 6.33
CA HIS A 459 -6.30 -3.26 5.75
C HIS A 459 -5.85 -2.13 4.79
N LEU A 460 -4.70 -1.47 5.07
CA LEU A 460 -4.14 -0.47 4.15
C LEU A 460 -3.69 -1.11 2.84
N GLY A 461 -3.05 -2.28 2.92
CA GLY A 461 -2.68 -3.05 1.73
C GLY A 461 -3.91 -3.43 0.90
N VAL A 462 -4.98 -3.93 1.55
CA VAL A 462 -6.26 -4.26 0.90
C VAL A 462 -6.88 -3.02 0.24
N ALA A 463 -6.96 -1.89 0.97
CA ALA A 463 -7.53 -0.64 0.44
C ALA A 463 -6.77 -0.15 -0.80
N TRP A 464 -5.43 -0.07 -0.72
CA TRP A 464 -4.62 0.45 -1.82
C TRP A 464 -4.61 -0.45 -3.05
N THR A 465 -4.67 -1.78 -2.90
CA THR A 465 -4.84 -2.66 -4.06
C THR A 465 -6.18 -2.44 -4.75
N TRP A 466 -7.23 -2.14 -3.99
CA TRP A 466 -8.52 -1.73 -4.57
C TRP A 466 -8.41 -0.40 -5.30
N TYR A 467 -7.82 0.62 -4.66
CA TYR A 467 -7.68 1.96 -5.25
C TYR A 467 -6.91 1.92 -6.57
N LEU A 468 -5.85 1.13 -6.65
CA LEU A 468 -5.00 0.98 -7.85
C LEU A 468 -5.73 0.40 -9.07
N ILE A 469 -6.85 -0.29 -8.88
CA ILE A 469 -7.66 -0.87 -9.97
C ILE A 469 -9.07 -0.28 -10.05
N SER A 470 -9.41 0.71 -9.22
CA SER A 470 -10.71 1.37 -9.23
C SER A 470 -10.74 2.50 -10.27
N ASP A 471 -11.72 2.48 -11.17
CA ASP A 471 -11.95 3.56 -12.13
C ASP A 471 -12.28 4.90 -11.45
N ARG A 472 -12.77 4.87 -10.20
CA ARG A 472 -13.05 6.06 -9.41
C ARG A 472 -11.78 6.80 -8.97
N TRP A 473 -10.62 6.13 -9.02
CA TRP A 473 -9.30 6.68 -8.69
C TRP A 473 -8.48 7.09 -9.92
N SER A 474 -9.06 7.00 -11.13
CA SER A 474 -8.37 7.32 -12.38
C SER A 474 -7.76 8.73 -12.41
N SER A 475 -8.35 9.69 -11.68
CA SER A 475 -7.81 11.06 -11.59
C SER A 475 -6.56 11.19 -10.70
N VAL A 476 -6.21 10.14 -9.93
CA VAL A 476 -5.03 10.11 -9.06
C VAL A 476 -3.80 9.62 -9.82
N PHE A 477 -4.00 8.78 -10.83
CA PHE A 477 -2.95 8.12 -11.60
C PHE A 477 -2.73 8.79 -12.95
N ASP A 478 -1.60 8.47 -13.61
CA ASP A 478 -1.33 8.95 -14.98
C ASP A 478 -2.40 8.42 -15.95
N ASP A 479 -2.72 9.19 -16.98
CA ASP A 479 -3.75 8.84 -17.98
C ASP A 479 -3.54 7.44 -18.59
N THR A 480 -2.30 7.02 -18.79
CA THR A 480 -1.95 5.70 -19.35
C THR A 480 -2.12 4.57 -18.35
N ALA A 481 -2.14 4.88 -17.06
CA ALA A 481 -2.33 3.95 -15.94
C ALA A 481 -3.76 3.98 -15.39
N ALA A 482 -4.64 4.82 -15.93
CA ALA A 482 -6.02 4.94 -15.48
C ALA A 482 -6.72 3.55 -15.53
N PRO A 483 -7.30 3.08 -14.39
CA PRO A 483 -8.00 1.80 -14.36
C PRO A 483 -9.22 1.79 -15.29
N ALA A 484 -9.50 0.65 -15.89
CA ALA A 484 -10.70 0.49 -16.72
C ALA A 484 -11.98 0.66 -15.88
N MET A 485 -13.07 1.13 -16.51
CA MET A 485 -14.36 1.23 -15.84
C MET A 485 -14.89 -0.15 -15.39
N TYR A 486 -15.58 -0.21 -14.26
CA TYR A 486 -16.24 -1.45 -13.79
C TYR A 486 -17.29 -1.99 -14.77
N THR A 487 -17.85 -1.12 -15.59
CA THR A 487 -18.83 -1.49 -16.63
C THR A 487 -18.20 -2.03 -17.91
N ASN A 488 -16.87 -1.99 -18.01
CA ASN A 488 -16.17 -2.55 -19.16
C ASN A 488 -15.94 -4.05 -18.97
N ASN A 489 -16.80 -4.87 -19.55
CA ASN A 489 -16.75 -6.32 -19.45
C ASN A 489 -15.55 -6.95 -20.19
N ASP A 490 -14.88 -6.17 -21.06
CA ASP A 490 -13.69 -6.64 -21.79
C ASP A 490 -12.41 -6.57 -20.92
N VAL A 491 -12.50 -6.00 -19.71
CA VAL A 491 -11.39 -5.89 -18.76
C VAL A 491 -11.73 -6.59 -17.46
N GLN A 492 -11.02 -7.67 -17.18
CA GLN A 492 -11.12 -8.37 -15.90
C GLN A 492 -10.31 -7.64 -14.83
N LYS A 493 -10.87 -7.54 -13.62
CA LYS A 493 -10.20 -6.94 -12.46
C LYS A 493 -9.92 -8.00 -11.40
N ALA A 494 -8.67 -8.05 -10.93
CA ALA A 494 -8.27 -9.00 -9.91
C ALA A 494 -7.30 -8.37 -8.89
N VAL A 495 -7.35 -8.85 -7.65
CA VAL A 495 -6.36 -8.53 -6.62
C VAL A 495 -5.75 -9.78 -6.05
N ILE A 496 -4.47 -9.71 -5.70
CA ILE A 496 -3.73 -10.77 -5.04
C ILE A 496 -3.31 -10.24 -3.67
N LEU A 497 -3.94 -10.75 -2.63
CA LEU A 497 -3.69 -10.34 -1.25
C LEU A 497 -2.72 -11.32 -0.60
N MET A 498 -1.63 -10.84 -0.01
CA MET A 498 -0.64 -11.69 0.66
C MET A 498 -0.24 -11.10 2.01
N THR A 499 -0.18 -11.97 3.04
CA THR A 499 0.42 -11.66 4.34
C THR A 499 1.11 -12.87 4.95
N ASP A 500 2.12 -12.63 5.78
CA ASP A 500 2.76 -13.62 6.66
C ASP A 500 2.46 -13.38 8.15
N GLY A 501 1.62 -12.40 8.47
CA GLY A 501 1.35 -11.90 9.82
C GLY A 501 -0.10 -11.78 10.20
N ASP A 502 -0.33 -11.37 11.45
CA ASP A 502 -1.62 -10.93 11.94
C ASP A 502 -1.84 -9.46 11.58
N PHE A 503 -3.08 -9.11 11.26
CA PHE A 503 -3.52 -7.74 11.01
C PHE A 503 -3.63 -7.01 12.35
N ASN A 504 -2.60 -6.28 12.78
CA ASN A 504 -2.41 -5.91 14.18
C ASN A 504 -2.29 -4.39 14.46
N VAL A 505 -2.31 -3.55 13.43
CA VAL A 505 -2.15 -2.09 13.57
C VAL A 505 -3.22 -1.34 12.79
N VAL A 506 -3.74 -0.25 13.36
CA VAL A 506 -4.72 0.67 12.77
C VAL A 506 -4.40 2.10 13.15
N GLY A 507 -4.71 3.07 12.30
CA GLY A 507 -4.73 4.49 12.61
C GLY A 507 -6.00 4.92 13.32
N HIS A 508 -7.17 4.42 12.88
CA HIS A 508 -8.49 4.75 13.41
C HIS A 508 -9.11 3.60 14.21
N ARG A 509 -8.86 3.54 15.50
CA ARG A 509 -9.38 2.47 16.38
C ARG A 509 -10.90 2.41 16.45
N GLY A 510 -11.59 3.54 16.28
CA GLY A 510 -13.06 3.62 16.29
C GLY A 510 -13.75 2.89 15.14
N GLN A 511 -12.99 2.43 14.12
CA GLN A 511 -13.51 1.71 12.96
C GLN A 511 -13.35 0.18 13.04
N GLY A 512 -12.92 -0.33 14.18
CA GLY A 512 -12.55 -1.72 14.38
C GLY A 512 -11.05 -1.97 14.19
N ASP A 513 -10.62 -3.20 14.47
CA ASP A 513 -9.25 -3.62 14.24
C ASP A 513 -8.94 -3.78 12.74
N SER A 514 -7.66 -3.93 12.41
CA SER A 514 -7.18 -4.07 11.01
C SER A 514 -7.84 -5.25 10.29
N ALA A 515 -8.12 -6.35 11.00
CA ALA A 515 -8.78 -7.52 10.44
C ALA A 515 -10.24 -7.24 10.06
N THR A 516 -10.97 -6.52 10.91
CA THR A 516 -12.35 -6.11 10.65
C THR A 516 -12.45 -5.16 9.47
N GLN A 517 -11.56 -4.16 9.42
CA GLN A 517 -11.50 -3.20 8.32
C GLN A 517 -11.14 -3.88 6.99
N ALA A 518 -10.18 -4.81 7.00
CA ALA A 518 -9.79 -5.58 5.81
C ALA A 518 -10.96 -6.39 5.23
N ARG A 519 -11.73 -7.08 6.08
CA ARG A 519 -12.92 -7.84 5.63
C ARG A 519 -13.97 -6.96 4.98
N ALA A 520 -14.26 -5.81 5.58
CA ALA A 520 -15.21 -4.86 5.02
C ALA A 520 -14.78 -4.34 3.62
N LEU A 521 -13.48 -4.07 3.44
CA LEU A 521 -12.92 -3.68 2.14
C LEU A 521 -12.98 -4.83 1.13
N CYS A 522 -12.71 -6.07 1.55
CA CYS A 522 -12.82 -7.25 0.70
C CYS A 522 -14.27 -7.47 0.22
N ASP A 523 -15.25 -7.28 1.10
CA ASP A 523 -16.66 -7.39 0.74
C ASP A 523 -17.04 -6.31 -0.30
N GLY A 524 -16.60 -5.08 -0.10
CA GLY A 524 -16.78 -4.00 -1.08
C GLY A 524 -16.17 -4.31 -2.45
N MET A 525 -14.98 -4.93 -2.50
CA MET A 525 -14.36 -5.39 -3.75
C MET A 525 -15.18 -6.50 -4.43
N LYS A 526 -15.66 -7.48 -3.66
CA LYS A 526 -16.50 -8.56 -4.18
C LYS A 526 -17.81 -8.04 -4.77
N ASP A 527 -18.42 -7.03 -4.14
CA ASP A 527 -19.64 -6.36 -4.64
C ASP A 527 -19.41 -5.65 -5.98
N LYS A 528 -18.16 -5.26 -6.28
CA LYS A 528 -17.77 -4.71 -7.59
C LYS A 528 -17.37 -5.78 -8.61
N GLY A 529 -17.47 -7.06 -8.29
CA GLY A 529 -17.09 -8.16 -9.17
C GLY A 529 -15.58 -8.37 -9.30
N ILE A 530 -14.76 -7.76 -8.43
CA ILE A 530 -13.32 -7.95 -8.43
C ILE A 530 -12.98 -9.37 -7.94
N LYS A 531 -12.14 -10.08 -8.69
CA LYS A 531 -11.67 -11.40 -8.30
C LYS A 531 -10.55 -11.28 -7.28
N ILE A 532 -10.74 -11.88 -6.10
CA ILE A 532 -9.76 -11.83 -5.01
C ILE A 532 -9.08 -13.18 -4.86
N PHE A 533 -7.78 -13.22 -5.06
CA PHE A 533 -6.89 -14.31 -4.69
C PHE A 533 -6.19 -13.95 -3.38
N ALA A 534 -6.07 -14.90 -2.46
CA ALA A 534 -5.49 -14.67 -1.15
C ALA A 534 -4.45 -15.73 -0.80
N VAL A 535 -3.26 -15.30 -0.37
CA VAL A 535 -2.11 -16.16 -0.05
C VAL A 535 -1.67 -15.94 1.38
N ALA A 536 -1.90 -16.90 2.26
CA ALA A 536 -1.41 -16.93 3.63
C ALA A 536 -0.03 -17.62 3.65
N PHE A 537 1.06 -16.87 3.78
CA PHE A 537 2.41 -17.42 3.76
C PHE A 537 2.97 -17.58 5.18
N LYS A 538 2.93 -18.79 5.73
CA LYS A 538 3.34 -19.06 7.13
C LYS A 538 2.62 -18.13 8.12
N ALA A 539 1.43 -17.69 7.77
CA ALA A 539 0.65 -16.73 8.55
C ALA A 539 0.05 -17.40 9.80
N PRO A 540 -0.10 -16.64 10.90
CA PRO A 540 -0.84 -17.11 12.07
C PRO A 540 -2.33 -17.26 11.77
N ALA A 541 -3.08 -17.85 12.72
CA ALA A 541 -4.49 -18.21 12.53
C ALA A 541 -5.39 -17.01 12.18
N GLN A 542 -5.14 -15.82 12.75
CA GLN A 542 -5.92 -14.61 12.47
C GLN A 542 -5.68 -14.17 11.02
N GLY A 543 -4.43 -14.08 10.58
CA GLY A 543 -4.08 -13.72 9.19
C GLY A 543 -4.66 -14.70 8.18
N GLN A 544 -4.60 -16.04 8.46
CA GLN A 544 -5.23 -17.07 7.63
C GLN A 544 -6.75 -16.88 7.53
N SER A 545 -7.42 -16.59 8.66
CA SER A 545 -8.87 -16.35 8.69
C SER A 545 -9.25 -15.13 7.86
N VAL A 546 -8.55 -13.99 8.03
CA VAL A 546 -8.84 -12.77 7.25
C VAL A 546 -8.70 -13.03 5.76
N LEU A 547 -7.61 -13.66 5.33
CA LEU A 547 -7.38 -13.95 3.92
C LEU A 547 -8.36 -14.97 3.33
N SER A 548 -8.75 -15.98 4.12
CA SER A 548 -9.79 -16.93 3.72
C SER A 548 -11.15 -16.27 3.52
N ASP A 549 -11.51 -15.31 4.41
CA ASP A 549 -12.76 -14.55 4.31
C ASP A 549 -12.71 -13.57 3.12
N CYS A 550 -11.55 -13.00 2.82
CA CYS A 550 -11.33 -12.11 1.68
C CYS A 550 -11.38 -12.82 0.33
N ALA A 551 -10.89 -14.05 0.23
CA ALA A 551 -10.86 -14.79 -1.04
C ALA A 551 -12.24 -14.88 -1.69
N SER A 552 -12.30 -14.81 -3.04
CA SER A 552 -13.57 -14.90 -3.78
C SER A 552 -14.21 -16.28 -3.68
N SER A 553 -13.42 -17.32 -3.44
CA SER A 553 -13.87 -18.72 -3.26
C SER A 553 -12.80 -19.54 -2.54
N ALA A 554 -13.14 -20.74 -2.13
CA ALA A 554 -12.16 -21.67 -1.55
C ALA A 554 -11.00 -21.99 -2.53
N SER A 555 -11.25 -21.98 -3.84
CA SER A 555 -10.22 -22.23 -4.88
C SER A 555 -9.32 -21.02 -5.15
N THR A 556 -9.62 -19.85 -4.59
CA THR A 556 -8.77 -18.66 -4.69
C THR A 556 -8.06 -18.33 -3.38
N TYR A 557 -8.15 -19.23 -2.38
CA TYR A 557 -7.41 -19.15 -1.13
C TYR A 557 -6.27 -20.16 -1.09
N PHE A 558 -5.06 -19.72 -0.79
CA PHE A 558 -3.84 -20.52 -0.73
C PHE A 558 -3.20 -20.39 0.64
N ASN A 559 -2.96 -21.52 1.32
CA ASN A 559 -2.24 -21.56 2.58
C ASN A 559 -0.84 -22.17 2.34
N ALA A 560 0.15 -21.32 2.12
CA ALA A 560 1.52 -21.68 1.82
C ALA A 560 2.33 -21.90 3.12
N ALA A 561 2.62 -23.13 3.45
CA ALA A 561 3.38 -23.49 4.65
C ALA A 561 4.91 -23.34 4.47
N ASN A 562 5.40 -23.33 3.24
CA ASN A 562 6.82 -23.25 2.89
C ASN A 562 7.01 -22.46 1.57
N THR A 563 8.27 -22.33 1.14
CA THR A 563 8.66 -21.58 -0.07
C THR A 563 8.11 -22.22 -1.35
N ASP A 564 8.09 -23.53 -1.44
CA ASP A 564 7.61 -24.23 -2.63
C ASP A 564 6.10 -24.09 -2.77
N ASP A 565 5.34 -24.16 -1.67
CA ASP A 565 3.91 -23.88 -1.66
C ASP A 565 3.62 -22.43 -2.09
N LEU A 566 4.43 -21.46 -1.64
CA LEU A 566 4.30 -20.06 -2.04
C LEU A 566 4.49 -19.88 -3.54
N LYS A 567 5.55 -20.46 -4.09
CA LYS A 567 5.83 -20.41 -5.54
C LYS A 567 4.73 -21.11 -6.35
N ALA A 568 4.24 -22.26 -5.86
CA ALA A 568 3.15 -22.98 -6.50
C ALA A 568 1.87 -22.12 -6.51
N ALA A 569 1.51 -21.48 -5.38
CA ALA A 569 0.37 -20.59 -5.29
C ALA A 569 0.47 -19.41 -6.28
N TYR A 570 1.61 -18.74 -6.33
CA TYR A 570 1.79 -17.60 -7.25
C TYR A 570 1.74 -18.01 -8.73
N ARG A 571 2.27 -19.20 -9.08
CA ARG A 571 2.16 -19.75 -10.44
C ARG A 571 0.71 -20.12 -10.78
N GLU A 572 0.00 -20.77 -9.86
CA GLU A 572 -1.41 -21.14 -10.06
C GLU A 572 -2.28 -19.89 -10.22
N ILE A 573 -2.05 -18.86 -9.42
CA ILE A 573 -2.73 -17.56 -9.54
C ILE A 573 -2.40 -16.93 -10.91
N ALA A 574 -1.14 -16.90 -11.31
CA ALA A 574 -0.74 -16.32 -12.60
C ALA A 574 -1.39 -17.05 -13.78
N VAL A 575 -1.46 -18.38 -13.74
CA VAL A 575 -2.20 -19.19 -14.74
C VAL A 575 -3.68 -18.84 -14.71
N ALA A 576 -4.31 -18.83 -13.53
CA ALA A 576 -5.73 -18.49 -13.39
C ALA A 576 -6.04 -17.06 -13.89
N LEU A 577 -5.15 -16.09 -13.67
CA LEU A 577 -5.27 -14.73 -14.20
C LEU A 577 -5.08 -14.69 -15.73
N SER A 578 -4.17 -15.51 -16.27
CA SER A 578 -4.05 -15.69 -17.72
C SER A 578 -5.32 -16.31 -18.31
N ASP A 579 -5.92 -17.29 -17.63
CA ASP A 579 -7.18 -17.92 -18.06
C ASP A 579 -8.37 -16.94 -17.99
N LEU A 580 -8.40 -16.02 -17.05
CA LEU A 580 -9.40 -14.92 -17.01
C LEU A 580 -9.33 -13.99 -18.24
N ARG A 581 -8.19 -13.94 -18.92
CA ARG A 581 -8.03 -13.25 -20.23
C ARG A 581 -8.68 -14.04 -21.37
N ILE A 582 -8.94 -15.32 -21.16
CA ILE A 582 -9.55 -16.23 -22.12
C ILE A 582 -11.04 -16.23 -21.80
N ALA A 583 -11.82 -15.35 -22.43
CA ALA A 583 -13.28 -15.42 -22.32
C ALA A 583 -13.78 -16.78 -22.87
N GLU A 584 -14.72 -17.41 -22.16
CA GLU A 584 -15.48 -18.56 -22.65
C GLU A 584 -16.25 -18.24 -23.94
#